data_b3d2a06ba9515c4363dcf2fc7419727c
#
_entry.id   b3d2a06ba9515c4363dcf2fc7419727c
#
_cell.length_a   1.000
_cell.length_b   1.000
_cell.length_c   1.000
_cell.angle_alpha   90.00
_cell.angle_beta   90.00
_cell.angle_gamma   90.00
#
_symmetry.space_group_name_H-M   'P 1'
#
loop_
_entity.id
_entity.type
_entity.pdbx_description
1 polymer ?
#
loop_
_entity_poly.entity_id
_entity_poly.type
_entity_poly.pdbx_seq_one_letter_code
_entity_poly.pdbx_strand_id
1 'polypeptide(L)'
;MPARLLILAAGMGHRFGGLKQLEAVGPGGTVLMDYTVFDALRSGFDRIVLVIRRETEDAIHSHVESGFGRRVHVDYAFQELDVSRSKPWGTAQAVLAARDALDGPFAVANADDYYGAPAIEAMGRFLSSDPDPGWAMVGYRMVDALPVDGAVSRARVRVEDGWMRSIEELHGVSRECDFDAGTQVSMNLWGFDRDFLRHLERGWQEFLKGEPGADDEYALPVAVGAIAAATPNRVRVLAAQSRWCGMTSPADREDVRRTLTELISQGRYPERLWE
;
A
#
# COMPACT_ATOMS: atom_id res chain seq x y z
N MET A 1 -16.03 -14.64 -3.02
CA MET A 1 -14.80 -15.22 -2.40
C MET A 1 -14.24 -14.18 -1.45
N PRO A 2 -13.63 -14.58 -0.32
CA PRO A 2 -12.94 -13.62 0.53
C PRO A 2 -11.84 -12.89 -0.26
N ALA A 3 -11.58 -11.64 0.10
CA ALA A 3 -10.58 -10.83 -0.57
C ALA A 3 -9.16 -11.14 -0.03
N ARG A 4 -8.15 -10.99 -0.88
CA ARG A 4 -6.75 -11.11 -0.49
C ARG A 4 -6.16 -9.75 -0.16
N LEU A 5 -5.21 -9.71 0.77
CA LEU A 5 -4.39 -8.53 0.98
C LEU A 5 -3.00 -8.77 0.37
N LEU A 6 -2.66 -7.99 -0.65
CA LEU A 6 -1.34 -7.90 -1.23
C LEU A 6 -0.54 -6.81 -0.53
N ILE A 7 0.60 -7.16 0.06
CA ILE A 7 1.50 -6.21 0.70
C ILE A 7 2.78 -6.06 -0.11
N LEU A 8 3.10 -4.84 -0.50
CA LEU A 8 4.31 -4.50 -1.25
C LEU A 8 5.48 -4.30 -0.29
N ALA A 9 6.34 -5.30 -0.19
CA ALA A 9 7.50 -5.33 0.71
C ALA A 9 8.85 -5.42 -0.03
N ALA A 10 8.86 -5.20 -1.36
CA ALA A 10 10.06 -5.30 -2.19
C ALA A 10 10.89 -4.00 -2.27
N GLY A 11 10.48 -2.93 -1.59
CA GLY A 11 11.19 -1.65 -1.60
C GLY A 11 12.62 -1.75 -1.06
N MET A 12 13.56 -1.04 -1.69
CA MET A 12 15.00 -1.17 -1.37
C MET A 12 15.44 -0.46 -0.09
N GLY A 13 14.66 0.47 0.44
CA GLY A 13 14.94 1.11 1.73
C GLY A 13 16.29 1.81 1.87
N HIS A 14 16.91 2.27 0.78
CA HIS A 14 18.27 2.83 0.74
C HIS A 14 18.59 3.85 1.84
N ARG A 15 17.60 4.62 2.29
CA ARG A 15 17.77 5.66 3.32
C ARG A 15 17.83 5.10 4.76
N PHE A 16 17.47 3.81 4.94
CA PHE A 16 17.36 3.18 6.26
C PHE A 16 18.60 2.37 6.67
N GLY A 17 19.50 2.06 5.73
CA GLY A 17 20.68 1.21 6.00
C GLY A 17 20.33 -0.24 6.36
N GLY A 18 19.08 -0.68 6.16
CA GLY A 18 18.57 -2.01 6.49
C GLY A 18 17.21 -2.28 5.87
N LEU A 19 16.55 -3.35 6.32
CA LEU A 19 15.21 -3.72 5.87
C LEU A 19 14.15 -2.81 6.52
N LYS A 20 13.83 -1.70 5.86
CA LYS A 20 12.82 -0.73 6.27
C LYS A 20 11.48 -1.39 6.64
N GLN A 21 11.09 -2.43 5.90
CA GLN A 21 9.84 -3.16 6.08
C GLN A 21 9.79 -3.96 7.40
N LEU A 22 10.95 -4.25 7.98
CA LEU A 22 11.10 -4.95 9.27
C LEU A 22 11.58 -4.03 10.40
N GLU A 23 11.46 -2.71 10.22
CA GLU A 23 11.77 -1.75 11.28
C GLU A 23 10.76 -1.86 12.42
N ALA A 24 11.23 -2.23 13.59
CA ALA A 24 10.39 -2.38 14.77
C ALA A 24 9.87 -1.03 15.27
N VAL A 25 8.55 -0.88 15.29
CA VAL A 25 7.85 0.34 15.69
C VAL A 25 6.91 0.17 16.87
N GLY A 26 6.54 -1.07 17.20
CA GLY A 26 5.64 -1.39 18.30
C GLY A 26 6.24 -2.35 19.32
N PRO A 27 5.48 -2.68 20.39
CA PRO A 27 5.89 -3.64 21.40
C PRO A 27 6.19 -5.03 20.80
N GLY A 28 7.14 -5.74 21.40
CA GLY A 28 7.48 -7.10 20.98
C GLY A 28 8.17 -7.19 19.61
N GLY A 29 8.65 -6.06 19.06
CA GLY A 29 9.29 -6.04 17.74
C GLY A 29 8.30 -5.97 16.57
N THR A 30 7.03 -5.61 16.81
CA THR A 30 6.03 -5.46 15.76
C THR A 30 6.42 -4.35 14.78
N VAL A 31 6.15 -4.61 13.48
CA VAL A 31 6.40 -3.70 12.38
C VAL A 31 5.09 -3.17 11.81
N LEU A 32 5.13 -2.19 10.89
CA LEU A 32 3.90 -1.57 10.36
C LEU A 32 2.98 -2.56 9.64
N MET A 33 3.54 -3.49 8.85
CA MET A 33 2.72 -4.49 8.16
C MET A 33 1.97 -5.42 9.13
N ASP A 34 2.46 -5.65 10.35
CA ASP A 34 1.75 -6.47 11.35
C ASP A 34 0.40 -5.87 11.72
N TYR A 35 0.35 -4.54 11.89
CA TYR A 35 -0.91 -3.83 12.16
C TYR A 35 -1.85 -3.89 10.95
N THR A 36 -1.32 -3.73 9.75
CA THR A 36 -2.12 -3.84 8.51
C THR A 36 -2.71 -5.24 8.36
N VAL A 37 -1.93 -6.30 8.61
CA VAL A 37 -2.42 -7.69 8.59
C VAL A 37 -3.42 -7.94 9.71
N PHE A 38 -3.17 -7.44 10.92
CA PHE A 38 -4.10 -7.58 12.05
C PHE A 38 -5.47 -6.98 11.75
N ASP A 39 -5.50 -5.77 11.17
CA ASP A 39 -6.73 -5.10 10.77
C ASP A 39 -7.41 -5.83 9.59
N ALA A 40 -6.64 -6.36 8.64
CA ALA A 40 -7.16 -7.10 7.51
C ALA A 40 -7.88 -8.39 7.94
N LEU A 41 -7.29 -9.18 8.85
CA LEU A 41 -7.93 -10.38 9.37
C LEU A 41 -9.27 -10.09 10.06
N ARG A 42 -9.35 -8.98 10.78
CA ARG A 42 -10.61 -8.51 11.40
C ARG A 42 -11.61 -7.96 10.40
N SER A 43 -11.17 -7.62 9.21
CA SER A 43 -11.97 -7.04 8.12
C SER A 43 -12.38 -8.06 7.04
N GLY A 44 -12.15 -9.37 7.30
CA GLY A 44 -12.60 -10.46 6.43
C GLY A 44 -11.64 -10.85 5.31
N PHE A 45 -10.40 -10.37 5.32
CA PHE A 45 -9.35 -10.92 4.48
C PHE A 45 -8.89 -12.26 5.04
N ASP A 46 -8.74 -13.26 4.20
CA ASP A 46 -8.41 -14.64 4.63
C ASP A 46 -7.06 -15.14 4.11
N ARG A 47 -6.38 -14.35 3.28
CA ARG A 47 -5.08 -14.67 2.71
C ARG A 47 -4.23 -13.42 2.53
N ILE A 48 -2.96 -13.55 2.84
CA ILE A 48 -1.96 -12.50 2.65
C ILE A 48 -1.03 -12.92 1.50
N VAL A 49 -0.71 -11.98 0.62
CA VAL A 49 0.31 -12.16 -0.40
C VAL A 49 1.40 -11.10 -0.16
N LEU A 50 2.64 -11.52 0.02
CA LEU A 50 3.77 -10.62 0.21
C LEU A 50 4.60 -10.55 -1.07
N VAL A 51 4.76 -9.35 -1.63
CA VAL A 51 5.75 -9.12 -2.70
C VAL A 51 7.07 -8.73 -2.05
N ILE A 52 8.06 -9.57 -2.20
CA ILE A 52 9.38 -9.44 -1.57
C ILE A 52 10.49 -9.50 -2.62
N ARG A 53 11.73 -9.28 -2.20
CA ARG A 53 12.93 -9.56 -3.00
C ARG A 53 13.63 -10.80 -2.48
N ARG A 54 14.39 -11.48 -3.34
CA ARG A 54 15.16 -12.67 -2.94
C ARG A 54 16.10 -12.40 -1.77
N GLU A 55 16.75 -11.22 -1.78
CA GLU A 55 17.72 -10.87 -0.74
C GLU A 55 17.09 -10.64 0.63
N THR A 56 15.76 -10.46 0.68
CA THR A 56 15.02 -10.21 1.93
C THR A 56 14.20 -11.41 2.38
N GLU A 57 14.21 -12.50 1.62
CA GLU A 57 13.36 -13.67 1.79
C GLU A 57 13.47 -14.26 3.21
N ASP A 58 14.67 -14.64 3.64
CA ASP A 58 14.88 -15.29 4.94
C ASP A 58 14.42 -14.43 6.12
N ALA A 59 14.71 -13.11 6.05
CA ALA A 59 14.36 -12.19 7.12
C ALA A 59 12.84 -11.99 7.22
N ILE A 60 12.15 -11.85 6.07
CA ILE A 60 10.70 -11.68 6.03
C ILE A 60 10.01 -12.99 6.43
N HIS A 61 10.46 -14.14 5.95
CA HIS A 61 9.93 -15.45 6.37
C HIS A 61 10.03 -15.63 7.88
N SER A 62 11.21 -15.38 8.46
CA SER A 62 11.42 -15.51 9.91
C SER A 62 10.48 -14.60 10.71
N HIS A 63 10.26 -13.35 10.26
CA HIS A 63 9.33 -12.42 10.88
C HIS A 63 7.88 -12.95 10.80
N VAL A 64 7.45 -13.35 9.61
CA VAL A 64 6.09 -13.89 9.38
C VAL A 64 5.83 -15.14 10.20
N GLU A 65 6.74 -16.10 10.23
CA GLU A 65 6.62 -17.34 11.00
C GLU A 65 6.53 -17.11 12.51
N SER A 66 7.24 -16.11 13.02
CA SER A 66 7.17 -15.73 14.44
C SER A 66 5.88 -14.95 14.79
N GLY A 67 5.22 -14.34 13.80
CA GLY A 67 4.04 -13.48 13.95
C GLY A 67 2.78 -14.07 13.31
N PHE A 68 2.23 -13.33 12.36
CA PHE A 68 0.91 -13.61 11.75
C PHE A 68 0.84 -14.86 10.87
N GLY A 69 1.96 -15.41 10.41
CA GLY A 69 1.98 -16.63 9.59
C GLY A 69 1.39 -17.87 10.27
N ARG A 70 1.23 -17.82 11.60
CA ARG A 70 0.52 -18.85 12.37
C ARG A 70 -1.00 -18.67 12.39
N ARG A 71 -1.49 -17.53 11.90
CA ARG A 71 -2.91 -17.12 11.97
C ARG A 71 -3.59 -17.10 10.61
N VAL A 72 -2.81 -16.94 9.54
CA VAL A 72 -3.29 -16.80 8.17
C VAL A 72 -2.32 -17.41 7.18
N HIS A 73 -2.85 -17.91 6.06
CA HIS A 73 -2.02 -18.39 4.96
C HIS A 73 -1.31 -17.21 4.27
N VAL A 74 0.00 -17.36 4.06
CA VAL A 74 0.84 -16.34 3.42
C VAL A 74 1.48 -16.92 2.16
N ASP A 75 1.20 -16.30 1.01
CA ASP A 75 1.88 -16.57 -0.24
C ASP A 75 2.99 -15.53 -0.45
N TYR A 76 4.06 -15.94 -1.13
CA TYR A 76 5.17 -15.05 -1.45
C TYR A 76 5.33 -14.93 -2.96
N ALA A 77 5.45 -13.69 -3.42
CA ALA A 77 5.78 -13.37 -4.81
C ALA A 77 7.08 -12.57 -4.84
N PHE A 78 7.87 -12.74 -5.89
CA PHE A 78 9.17 -12.10 -5.97
C PHE A 78 9.20 -11.01 -7.04
N GLN A 79 9.50 -9.79 -6.61
CA GLN A 79 9.84 -8.73 -7.53
C GLN A 79 11.33 -8.83 -7.86
N GLU A 80 11.62 -9.36 -9.03
CA GLU A 80 13.01 -9.50 -9.49
C GLU A 80 13.57 -8.13 -9.91
N LEU A 81 14.81 -7.89 -9.57
CA LEU A 81 15.56 -6.73 -10.06
C LEU A 81 16.21 -7.10 -11.39
N ASP A 82 15.88 -6.37 -12.44
CA ASP A 82 16.56 -6.49 -13.73
C ASP A 82 18.03 -6.14 -13.57
N VAL A 83 18.93 -6.97 -14.13
CA VAL A 83 20.39 -6.79 -14.03
C VAL A 83 20.88 -5.45 -14.60
N SER A 84 20.12 -4.84 -15.48
CA SER A 84 20.43 -3.54 -16.09
C SER A 84 19.98 -2.35 -15.21
N ARG A 85 19.31 -2.60 -14.07
CA ARG A 85 18.67 -1.55 -13.26
C ARG A 85 19.23 -1.48 -11.85
N SER A 86 19.26 -0.27 -11.31
CA SER A 86 19.63 -0.01 -9.92
C SER A 86 18.45 -0.07 -8.95
N LYS A 87 17.19 -0.09 -9.47
CA LYS A 87 15.95 -0.14 -8.68
C LYS A 87 14.87 -0.96 -9.39
N PRO A 88 13.89 -1.51 -8.63
CA PRO A 88 12.75 -2.23 -9.21
C PRO A 88 11.93 -1.36 -10.16
N TRP A 89 11.15 -2.02 -11.02
CA TRP A 89 10.29 -1.37 -12.02
C TRP A 89 9.09 -0.59 -11.46
N GLY A 90 8.92 -0.54 -10.14
CA GLY A 90 7.86 0.21 -9.46
C GLY A 90 6.73 -0.66 -8.94
N THR A 91 5.75 0.00 -8.29
CA THR A 91 4.69 -0.67 -7.53
C THR A 91 3.65 -1.39 -8.39
N ALA A 92 3.38 -0.93 -9.61
CA ALA A 92 2.49 -1.65 -10.53
C ALA A 92 3.11 -2.96 -11.01
N GLN A 93 4.41 -2.96 -11.32
CA GLN A 93 5.11 -4.19 -11.68
C GLN A 93 5.20 -5.16 -10.50
N ALA A 94 5.32 -4.67 -9.26
CA ALA A 94 5.26 -5.49 -8.06
C ALA A 94 3.89 -6.21 -7.92
N VAL A 95 2.77 -5.53 -8.23
CA VAL A 95 1.44 -6.19 -8.28
C VAL A 95 1.40 -7.28 -9.34
N LEU A 96 1.97 -7.05 -10.53
CA LEU A 96 2.05 -8.07 -11.59
C LEU A 96 2.90 -9.28 -11.19
N ALA A 97 3.95 -9.08 -10.40
CA ALA A 97 4.76 -10.20 -9.90
C ALA A 97 3.95 -11.17 -9.01
N ALA A 98 2.87 -10.69 -8.39
CA ALA A 98 2.00 -11.50 -7.53
C ALA A 98 0.76 -12.08 -8.26
N ARG A 99 0.60 -11.87 -9.57
CA ARG A 99 -0.62 -12.19 -10.33
C ARG A 99 -1.13 -13.63 -10.16
N ASP A 100 -0.22 -14.59 -10.03
CA ASP A 100 -0.58 -16.01 -9.92
C ASP A 100 -1.16 -16.37 -8.54
N ALA A 101 -0.90 -15.54 -7.51
CA ALA A 101 -1.47 -15.65 -6.19
C ALA A 101 -2.77 -14.84 -6.00
N LEU A 102 -3.19 -14.06 -7.02
CA LEU A 102 -4.34 -13.17 -6.99
C LEU A 102 -5.48 -13.72 -7.86
N ASP A 103 -6.19 -14.75 -7.39
CA ASP A 103 -7.24 -15.45 -8.15
C ASP A 103 -8.66 -14.91 -7.86
N GLY A 104 -8.80 -13.84 -7.06
CA GLY A 104 -10.07 -13.18 -6.71
C GLY A 104 -9.89 -11.68 -6.46
N PRO A 105 -10.88 -11.00 -5.83
CA PRO A 105 -10.72 -9.61 -5.39
C PRO A 105 -9.56 -9.46 -4.42
N PHE A 106 -8.85 -8.33 -4.50
CA PHE A 106 -7.69 -8.10 -3.63
C PHE A 106 -7.51 -6.62 -3.30
N ALA A 107 -6.95 -6.36 -2.11
CA ALA A 107 -6.44 -5.05 -1.75
C ALA A 107 -4.91 -5.00 -1.92
N VAL A 108 -4.37 -3.82 -2.17
CA VAL A 108 -2.94 -3.54 -2.21
C VAL A 108 -2.59 -2.54 -1.10
N ALA A 109 -1.53 -2.82 -0.36
CA ALA A 109 -0.99 -1.95 0.69
C ALA A 109 0.55 -1.97 0.66
N ASN A 110 1.20 -0.91 1.16
CA ASN A 110 2.64 -0.90 1.37
C ASN A 110 2.99 -1.53 2.72
N ALA A 111 4.11 -2.21 2.83
CA ALA A 111 4.59 -2.83 4.07
C ALA A 111 5.05 -1.82 5.13
N ASP A 112 5.41 -0.62 4.70
CA ASP A 112 5.99 0.45 5.52
C ASP A 112 5.00 1.58 5.85
N ASP A 113 3.70 1.32 5.65
CA ASP A 113 2.61 2.26 5.92
C ASP A 113 1.62 1.68 6.95
N TYR A 114 1.13 2.55 7.84
CA TYR A 114 -0.02 2.33 8.71
C TYR A 114 -1.22 3.07 8.15
N TYR A 115 -2.27 2.34 7.85
CA TYR A 115 -3.49 2.87 7.22
C TYR A 115 -4.62 3.16 8.21
N GLY A 116 -4.58 2.51 9.38
CA GLY A 116 -5.64 2.54 10.38
C GLY A 116 -6.78 1.54 10.11
N ALA A 117 -7.27 0.92 11.17
CA ALA A 117 -8.32 -0.09 11.11
C ALA A 117 -9.56 0.34 10.29
N PRO A 118 -10.09 1.57 10.42
CA PRO A 118 -11.26 2.00 9.63
C PRO A 118 -11.03 2.00 8.11
N ALA A 119 -9.80 2.29 7.65
CA ALA A 119 -9.48 2.29 6.22
C ALA A 119 -9.43 0.87 5.65
N ILE A 120 -8.79 -0.05 6.38
CA ILE A 120 -8.73 -1.47 6.00
C ILE A 120 -10.13 -2.10 6.04
N GLU A 121 -10.93 -1.77 7.06
CA GLU A 121 -12.33 -2.23 7.17
C GLU A 121 -13.20 -1.73 6.02
N ALA A 122 -13.08 -0.45 5.65
CA ALA A 122 -13.81 0.12 4.52
C ALA A 122 -13.45 -0.59 3.21
N MET A 123 -12.17 -0.91 3.01
CA MET A 123 -11.69 -1.65 1.85
C MET A 123 -12.20 -3.10 1.85
N GLY A 124 -12.14 -3.80 3.00
CA GLY A 124 -12.67 -5.15 3.14
C GLY A 124 -14.17 -5.22 2.85
N ARG A 125 -14.96 -4.28 3.39
CA ARG A 125 -16.40 -4.18 3.07
C ARG A 125 -16.66 -3.93 1.59
N PHE A 126 -15.90 -3.02 0.97
CA PHE A 126 -16.04 -2.75 -0.46
C PHE A 126 -15.81 -4.01 -1.30
N LEU A 127 -14.70 -4.71 -1.07
CA LEU A 127 -14.34 -5.90 -1.83
C LEU A 127 -15.28 -7.11 -1.59
N SER A 128 -16.01 -7.10 -0.47
CA SER A 128 -16.96 -8.17 -0.10
C SER A 128 -18.40 -7.85 -0.48
N SER A 129 -18.71 -6.62 -0.91
CA SER A 129 -20.09 -6.15 -1.12
C SER A 129 -20.76 -6.70 -2.38
N ASP A 130 -19.97 -7.11 -3.37
CA ASP A 130 -20.44 -7.60 -4.67
C ASP A 130 -19.45 -8.65 -5.20
N PRO A 131 -19.89 -9.66 -5.96
CA PRO A 131 -19.01 -10.56 -6.70
C PRO A 131 -18.06 -9.85 -7.68
N ASP A 132 -18.47 -8.68 -8.19
CA ASP A 132 -17.65 -7.79 -9.05
C ASP A 132 -17.69 -6.35 -8.50
N PRO A 133 -16.94 -6.08 -7.41
CA PRO A 133 -17.02 -4.79 -6.72
C PRO A 133 -16.44 -3.61 -7.54
N GLY A 134 -15.75 -3.89 -8.64
CA GLY A 134 -14.98 -2.89 -9.37
C GLY A 134 -13.70 -2.51 -8.63
N TRP A 135 -13.30 -1.24 -8.74
CA TRP A 135 -12.06 -0.74 -8.15
C TRP A 135 -12.32 0.36 -7.15
N ALA A 136 -11.47 0.42 -6.13
CA ALA A 136 -11.51 1.48 -5.13
C ALA A 136 -10.11 1.90 -4.69
N MET A 137 -10.04 3.07 -4.10
CA MET A 137 -8.91 3.53 -3.31
C MET A 137 -9.37 4.15 -2.01
N VAL A 138 -8.52 4.15 -1.00
CA VAL A 138 -8.74 4.98 0.18
C VAL A 138 -8.04 6.31 -0.01
N GLY A 139 -8.82 7.40 0.01
CA GLY A 139 -8.33 8.78 -0.08
C GLY A 139 -8.06 9.35 1.30
N TYR A 140 -6.85 9.84 1.53
CA TYR A 140 -6.45 10.56 2.74
C TYR A 140 -6.41 12.05 2.45
N ARG A 141 -6.71 12.89 3.46
CA ARG A 141 -6.53 14.33 3.28
C ARG A 141 -5.04 14.65 3.11
N MET A 142 -4.71 15.52 2.17
CA MET A 142 -3.34 15.94 1.90
C MET A 142 -2.64 16.38 3.18
N VAL A 143 -3.28 17.22 3.98
CA VAL A 143 -2.71 17.79 5.22
C VAL A 143 -2.33 16.74 6.27
N ASP A 144 -3.03 15.60 6.27
CA ASP A 144 -2.77 14.49 7.21
C ASP A 144 -1.68 13.53 6.69
N ALA A 145 -1.33 13.64 5.41
CA ALA A 145 -0.33 12.80 4.74
C ALA A 145 1.03 13.50 4.54
N LEU A 146 1.18 14.73 5.06
CA LEU A 146 2.42 15.49 4.98
C LEU A 146 3.26 15.29 6.25
N PRO A 147 4.61 15.14 6.12
CA PRO A 147 5.51 15.08 7.26
C PRO A 147 5.51 16.41 8.03
N VAL A 148 5.99 16.38 9.26
CA VAL A 148 6.17 17.60 10.07
C VAL A 148 7.18 18.52 9.41
N ASP A 149 8.30 17.95 8.97
CA ASP A 149 9.41 18.67 8.35
C ASP A 149 9.75 18.04 6.98
N GLY A 150 10.24 18.89 6.07
CA GLY A 150 10.68 18.49 4.76
C GLY A 150 9.55 18.39 3.72
N ALA A 151 9.90 17.88 2.54
CA ALA A 151 9.02 17.76 1.41
C ALA A 151 8.98 16.32 0.89
N VAL A 152 7.83 15.91 0.37
CA VAL A 152 7.57 14.55 -0.13
C VAL A 152 6.88 14.59 -1.48
N SER A 153 6.82 13.45 -2.17
CA SER A 153 5.93 13.26 -3.31
C SER A 153 4.61 12.66 -2.84
N ARG A 154 3.50 13.12 -3.43
CA ARG A 154 2.14 12.64 -3.14
C ARG A 154 1.29 12.58 -4.40
N ALA A 155 0.58 11.49 -4.57
CA ALA A 155 -0.37 11.31 -5.66
C ALA A 155 -1.70 11.99 -5.30
N ARG A 156 -1.90 13.24 -5.76
CA ARG A 156 -3.14 14.01 -5.58
C ARG A 156 -4.27 13.41 -6.40
N VAL A 157 -5.44 13.27 -5.79
CA VAL A 157 -6.63 12.69 -6.43
C VAL A 157 -7.71 13.74 -6.55
N ARG A 158 -8.22 13.93 -7.76
CA ARG A 158 -9.44 14.70 -8.01
C ARG A 158 -10.63 13.76 -7.89
N VAL A 159 -11.60 14.13 -7.05
CA VAL A 159 -12.80 13.34 -6.75
C VAL A 159 -14.05 14.14 -7.09
N GLU A 160 -15.00 13.51 -7.79
CA GLU A 160 -16.34 14.04 -8.03
C GLU A 160 -17.36 12.92 -7.80
N ASP A 161 -18.39 13.17 -7.00
CA ASP A 161 -19.46 12.22 -6.66
C ASP A 161 -18.94 10.88 -6.09
N GLY A 162 -17.78 10.93 -5.39
CA GLY A 162 -17.14 9.76 -4.84
C GLY A 162 -16.37 8.91 -5.87
N TRP A 163 -16.14 9.41 -7.08
CA TRP A 163 -15.36 8.75 -8.12
C TRP A 163 -14.07 9.51 -8.40
N MET A 164 -12.98 8.77 -8.57
CA MET A 164 -11.72 9.33 -9.03
C MET A 164 -11.86 9.80 -10.48
N ARG A 165 -11.56 11.10 -10.72
CA ARG A 165 -11.52 11.71 -12.05
C ARG A 165 -10.13 11.75 -12.62
N SER A 166 -9.15 12.03 -11.77
CA SER A 166 -7.74 12.01 -12.15
C SER A 166 -6.88 11.78 -10.92
N ILE A 167 -5.65 11.34 -11.18
CA ILE A 167 -4.59 11.23 -10.17
C ILE A 167 -3.32 11.81 -10.78
N GLU A 168 -2.59 12.59 -9.99
CA GLU A 168 -1.40 13.32 -10.41
C GLU A 168 -0.33 13.27 -9.33
N GLU A 169 0.88 12.87 -9.70
CA GLU A 169 2.02 12.90 -8.79
C GLU A 169 2.53 14.32 -8.60
N LEU A 170 2.48 14.81 -7.37
CA LEU A 170 3.05 16.09 -6.98
C LEU A 170 4.38 15.84 -6.27
N HIS A 171 5.41 16.58 -6.67
CA HIS A 171 6.73 16.52 -6.06
C HIS A 171 7.02 17.74 -5.19
N GLY A 172 7.81 17.54 -4.14
CA GLY A 172 8.24 18.64 -3.29
C GLY A 172 7.13 19.26 -2.45
N VAL A 173 6.07 18.50 -2.12
CA VAL A 173 4.97 18.99 -1.29
C VAL A 173 5.33 18.96 0.19
N SER A 174 5.04 20.07 0.89
CA SER A 174 5.26 20.24 2.31
C SER A 174 4.03 20.90 2.97
N ARG A 175 4.07 21.06 4.28
CA ARG A 175 3.01 21.77 5.02
C ARG A 175 2.93 23.28 4.73
N GLU A 176 3.96 23.83 4.09
CA GLU A 176 3.99 25.24 3.65
C GLU A 176 3.22 25.45 2.33
N CYS A 177 2.92 24.37 1.58
CA CYS A 177 2.13 24.46 0.39
C CYS A 177 0.66 24.70 0.72
N ASP A 178 0.00 25.57 -0.03
CA ASP A 178 -1.43 25.84 0.12
C ASP A 178 -2.24 24.77 -0.61
N PHE A 179 -3.08 24.04 0.12
CA PHE A 179 -3.99 23.04 -0.42
C PHE A 179 -5.39 23.24 0.18
N ASP A 180 -6.39 23.07 -0.65
CA ASP A 180 -7.77 23.01 -0.17
C ASP A 180 -7.92 21.93 0.90
N ALA A 181 -8.66 22.21 1.98
CA ALA A 181 -8.88 21.28 3.09
C ALA A 181 -9.46 19.92 2.65
N GLY A 182 -10.16 19.89 1.51
CA GLY A 182 -10.71 18.68 0.90
C GLY A 182 -9.78 17.95 -0.06
N THR A 183 -8.56 18.47 -0.31
CA THR A 183 -7.60 17.81 -1.20
C THR A 183 -7.25 16.41 -0.70
N GLN A 184 -7.48 15.41 -1.54
CA GLN A 184 -7.21 14.01 -1.24
C GLN A 184 -5.98 13.49 -1.96
N VAL A 185 -5.29 12.53 -1.32
CA VAL A 185 -4.12 11.84 -1.86
C VAL A 185 -4.26 10.33 -1.72
N SER A 186 -3.63 9.61 -2.63
CA SER A 186 -3.41 8.18 -2.51
C SER A 186 -2.18 7.90 -1.64
N MET A 187 -2.36 6.96 -0.71
CA MET A 187 -1.27 6.38 0.07
C MET A 187 -1.08 4.89 -0.28
N ASN A 188 -1.42 4.51 -1.52
CA ASN A 188 -1.31 3.15 -2.05
C ASN A 188 -2.19 2.09 -1.35
N LEU A 189 -3.30 2.48 -0.71
CA LEU A 189 -4.32 1.53 -0.31
C LEU A 189 -5.39 1.45 -1.40
N TRP A 190 -5.33 0.40 -2.20
CA TRP A 190 -6.20 0.14 -3.35
C TRP A 190 -6.98 -1.15 -3.19
N GLY A 191 -8.13 -1.24 -3.84
CA GLY A 191 -8.92 -2.46 -3.97
C GLY A 191 -9.28 -2.69 -5.42
N PHE A 192 -9.17 -3.95 -5.86
CA PHE A 192 -9.39 -4.34 -7.25
C PHE A 192 -10.14 -5.66 -7.34
N ASP A 193 -10.93 -5.81 -8.40
CA ASP A 193 -11.33 -7.12 -8.93
C ASP A 193 -10.15 -7.78 -9.68
N ARG A 194 -10.31 -9.05 -10.01
CA ARG A 194 -9.28 -9.79 -10.75
C ARG A 194 -9.03 -9.23 -12.15
N ASP A 195 -10.03 -8.58 -12.75
CA ASP A 195 -9.92 -8.03 -14.12
C ASP A 195 -8.86 -6.94 -14.22
N PHE A 196 -8.59 -6.24 -13.11
CA PHE A 196 -7.53 -5.24 -13.03
C PHE A 196 -6.18 -5.76 -13.52
N LEU A 197 -5.82 -7.01 -13.21
CA LEU A 197 -4.53 -7.59 -13.61
C LEU A 197 -4.32 -7.61 -15.13
N ARG A 198 -5.41 -7.84 -15.91
CA ARG A 198 -5.33 -7.78 -17.37
C ARG A 198 -5.10 -6.37 -17.90
N HIS A 199 -5.72 -5.38 -17.26
CA HIS A 199 -5.48 -3.97 -17.60
C HIS A 199 -4.06 -3.57 -17.24
N LEU A 200 -3.58 -3.99 -16.08
CA LEU A 200 -2.24 -3.68 -15.60
C LEU A 200 -1.16 -4.32 -16.50
N GLU A 201 -1.34 -5.59 -16.91
CA GLU A 201 -0.45 -6.27 -17.85
C GLU A 201 -0.37 -5.55 -19.20
N ARG A 202 -1.52 -5.14 -19.74
CA ARG A 202 -1.55 -4.37 -21.00
C ARG A 202 -0.80 -3.05 -20.85
N GLY A 203 -1.03 -2.32 -19.76
CA GLY A 203 -0.30 -1.08 -19.47
C GLY A 203 1.20 -1.29 -19.30
N TRP A 204 1.61 -2.42 -18.71
CA TRP A 204 3.01 -2.82 -18.61
C TRP A 204 3.66 -3.01 -19.98
N GLN A 205 2.99 -3.71 -20.90
CA GLN A 205 3.49 -3.89 -22.26
C GLN A 205 3.63 -2.57 -23.02
N GLU A 206 2.69 -1.64 -22.85
CA GLU A 206 2.79 -0.30 -23.44
C GLU A 206 3.92 0.53 -22.82
N PHE A 207 4.11 0.43 -21.50
CA PHE A 207 5.22 1.08 -20.81
C PHE A 207 6.58 0.62 -21.36
N LEU A 208 6.75 -0.70 -21.57
CA LEU A 208 7.98 -1.26 -22.11
C LEU A 208 8.25 -0.82 -23.57
N LYS A 209 7.20 -0.66 -24.41
CA LYS A 209 7.35 -0.16 -25.77
C LYS A 209 7.86 1.29 -25.82
N GLY A 210 7.66 2.06 -24.76
CA GLY A 210 8.20 3.41 -24.62
C GLY A 210 9.69 3.46 -24.33
N GLU A 211 10.39 2.31 -24.29
CA GLU A 211 11.83 2.20 -24.01
C GLU A 211 12.24 2.93 -22.71
N PRO A 212 11.62 2.57 -21.55
CA PRO A 212 11.84 3.28 -20.29
C PRO A 212 13.31 3.24 -19.87
N GLY A 213 13.80 4.38 -19.39
CA GLY A 213 15.15 4.53 -18.85
C GLY A 213 15.36 3.81 -17.52
N ALA A 214 16.61 3.80 -17.04
CA ALA A 214 17.01 3.10 -15.82
C ALA A 214 16.27 3.60 -14.57
N ASP A 215 15.82 4.86 -14.59
CA ASP A 215 15.13 5.52 -13.47
C ASP A 215 13.60 5.56 -13.58
N ASP A 216 13.04 5.15 -14.74
CA ASP A 216 11.61 5.16 -14.94
C ASP A 216 10.94 4.03 -14.14
N GLU A 217 9.76 4.30 -13.59
CA GLU A 217 9.01 3.35 -12.79
C GLU A 217 7.57 3.19 -13.32
N TYR A 218 7.12 1.96 -13.42
CA TYR A 218 5.72 1.65 -13.63
C TYR A 218 5.01 1.70 -12.28
N ALA A 219 4.64 2.91 -11.86
CA ALA A 219 4.02 3.18 -10.56
C ALA A 219 2.52 2.89 -10.59
N LEU A 220 1.99 2.26 -9.52
CA LEU A 220 0.58 1.86 -9.44
C LEU A 220 -0.41 3.04 -9.57
N PRO A 221 -0.21 4.20 -8.91
CA PRO A 221 -1.09 5.34 -9.08
C PRO A 221 -1.16 5.84 -10.53
N VAL A 222 -0.02 5.87 -11.23
CA VAL A 222 0.06 6.29 -12.63
C VAL A 222 -0.67 5.29 -13.54
N ALA A 223 -0.44 3.99 -13.34
CA ALA A 223 -1.09 2.93 -14.10
C ALA A 223 -2.61 2.97 -13.92
N VAL A 224 -3.10 3.08 -12.67
CA VAL A 224 -4.53 3.20 -12.37
C VAL A 224 -5.10 4.47 -12.98
N GLY A 225 -4.39 5.59 -12.90
CA GLY A 225 -4.81 6.86 -13.49
C GLY A 225 -5.02 6.77 -15.01
N ALA A 226 -4.11 6.16 -15.72
CA ALA A 226 -4.20 5.94 -17.16
C ALA A 226 -5.41 5.06 -17.54
N ILE A 227 -5.66 3.98 -16.78
CA ILE A 227 -6.80 3.10 -17.03
C ILE A 227 -8.12 3.80 -16.70
N ALA A 228 -8.18 4.54 -15.58
CA ALA A 228 -9.38 5.27 -15.15
C ALA A 228 -9.75 6.42 -16.10
N ALA A 229 -8.77 7.06 -16.72
CA ALA A 229 -8.99 8.09 -17.74
C ALA A 229 -9.71 7.54 -18.98
N ALA A 230 -9.46 6.27 -19.33
CA ALA A 230 -10.12 5.60 -20.45
C ALA A 230 -11.50 5.03 -20.08
N THR A 231 -11.82 4.91 -18.79
CA THR A 231 -13.07 4.30 -18.30
C THR A 231 -13.64 5.14 -17.13
N PRO A 232 -14.53 6.10 -17.39
CA PRO A 232 -15.12 6.93 -16.33
C PRO A 232 -15.84 6.10 -15.26
N ASN A 233 -15.80 6.61 -14.01
CA ASN A 233 -16.43 5.96 -12.84
C ASN A 233 -15.92 4.54 -12.56
N ARG A 234 -14.64 4.26 -12.87
CA ARG A 234 -14.04 2.95 -12.64
C ARG A 234 -13.50 2.79 -11.20
N VAL A 235 -13.00 3.85 -10.60
CA VAL A 235 -12.37 3.82 -9.27
C VAL A 235 -13.21 4.62 -8.27
N ARG A 236 -13.76 3.93 -7.27
CA ARG A 236 -14.45 4.54 -6.12
C ARG A 236 -13.42 5.09 -5.15
N VAL A 237 -13.66 6.30 -4.62
CA VAL A 237 -12.82 6.85 -3.57
C VAL A 237 -13.54 6.70 -2.22
N LEU A 238 -12.95 5.90 -1.35
CA LEU A 238 -13.39 5.69 0.02
C LEU A 238 -12.66 6.71 0.90
N ALA A 239 -13.41 7.55 1.63
CA ALA A 239 -12.79 8.52 2.51
C ALA A 239 -12.15 7.82 3.73
N ALA A 240 -10.87 8.06 3.96
CA ALA A 240 -10.20 7.60 5.17
C ALA A 240 -10.81 8.26 6.42
N GLN A 241 -11.18 7.44 7.40
CA GLN A 241 -11.64 7.88 8.73
C GLN A 241 -10.55 7.68 9.79
N SER A 242 -9.31 7.53 9.36
CA SER A 242 -8.14 7.26 10.19
C SER A 242 -6.95 8.08 9.73
N ARG A 243 -6.04 8.34 10.66
CA ARG A 243 -4.74 8.92 10.34
C ARG A 243 -3.88 7.87 9.64
N TRP A 244 -3.19 8.28 8.58
CA TRP A 244 -2.09 7.54 8.00
C TRP A 244 -0.78 7.96 8.66
N CYS A 245 0.14 7.02 8.83
CA CYS A 245 1.55 7.31 9.06
C CYS A 245 2.41 6.24 8.37
N GLY A 246 3.62 6.61 7.98
CA GLY A 246 4.50 5.71 7.25
C GLY A 246 5.97 6.04 7.52
N MET A 247 6.82 5.10 7.17
CA MET A 247 8.27 5.18 7.33
C MET A 247 8.91 5.61 6.01
N THR A 248 8.98 6.92 5.73
CA THR A 248 9.68 7.44 4.55
C THR A 248 11.15 7.72 4.82
N SER A 249 11.46 8.07 6.07
CA SER A 249 12.80 8.36 6.55
C SER A 249 13.01 7.83 7.97
N PRO A 250 14.27 7.69 8.46
CA PRO A 250 14.51 7.32 9.85
C PRO A 250 13.92 8.31 10.87
N ALA A 251 13.70 9.56 10.48
CA ALA A 251 13.10 10.59 11.34
C ALA A 251 11.62 10.31 11.65
N ASP A 252 10.91 9.57 10.78
CA ASP A 252 9.51 9.23 10.97
C ASP A 252 9.28 8.22 12.10
N ARG A 253 10.34 7.49 12.51
CA ARG A 253 10.26 6.39 13.49
C ARG A 253 9.58 6.81 14.78
N GLU A 254 9.98 7.95 15.33
CA GLU A 254 9.46 8.42 16.62
C GLU A 254 7.98 8.80 16.55
N ASP A 255 7.57 9.45 15.47
CA ASP A 255 6.15 9.81 15.24
C ASP A 255 5.27 8.58 15.04
N VAL A 256 5.75 7.59 14.29
CA VAL A 256 5.08 6.31 14.10
C VAL A 256 4.94 5.57 15.44
N ARG A 257 6.01 5.46 16.22
CA ARG A 257 6.00 4.82 17.55
C ARG A 257 5.03 5.50 18.51
N ARG A 258 5.05 6.83 18.55
CA ARG A 258 4.12 7.59 19.38
C ARG A 258 2.66 7.33 18.98
N THR A 259 2.36 7.38 17.67
CA THR A 259 1.01 7.09 17.15
C THR A 259 0.53 5.70 17.54
N LEU A 260 1.37 4.66 17.37
CA LEU A 260 1.00 3.30 17.73
C LEU A 260 0.85 3.11 19.24
N THR A 261 1.72 3.73 20.05
CA THR A 261 1.61 3.70 21.51
C THR A 261 0.29 4.32 21.98
N GLU A 262 -0.11 5.45 21.40
CA GLU A 262 -1.40 6.08 21.68
C GLU A 262 -2.57 5.16 21.33
N LEU A 263 -2.54 4.50 20.17
CA LEU A 263 -3.59 3.58 19.75
C LEU A 263 -3.70 2.34 20.66
N ILE A 264 -2.56 1.81 21.12
CA ILE A 264 -2.52 0.70 22.09
C ILE A 264 -3.10 1.17 23.44
N SER A 265 -2.69 2.35 23.93
CA SER A 265 -3.21 2.89 25.19
C SER A 265 -4.72 3.17 25.16
N GLN A 266 -5.28 3.44 23.98
CA GLN A 266 -6.71 3.60 23.74
C GLN A 266 -7.45 2.26 23.57
N GLY A 267 -6.75 1.12 23.68
CA GLY A 267 -7.32 -0.22 23.50
C GLY A 267 -7.70 -0.56 22.05
N ARG A 268 -7.18 0.19 21.06
CA ARG A 268 -7.42 -0.11 19.65
C ARG A 268 -6.65 -1.34 19.19
N TYR A 269 -5.48 -1.57 19.76
CA TYR A 269 -4.66 -2.76 19.56
C TYR A 269 -4.28 -3.36 20.91
N PRO A 270 -4.10 -4.68 20.99
CA PRO A 270 -3.50 -5.31 22.17
C PRO A 270 -2.00 -4.94 22.23
N GLU A 271 -1.39 -5.05 23.42
CA GLU A 271 0.07 -4.86 23.57
C GLU A 271 0.88 -5.84 22.74
N ARG A 272 0.32 -7.02 22.49
CA ARG A 272 0.93 -8.07 21.66
C ARG A 272 -0.09 -8.55 20.63
N LEU A 273 0.15 -8.20 19.36
CA LEU A 273 -0.81 -8.46 18.28
C LEU A 273 -1.07 -9.95 18.05
N TRP A 274 -0.07 -10.81 18.30
CA TRP A 274 -0.08 -12.21 17.87
C TRP A 274 -0.12 -13.22 19.02
N GLU A 275 -0.40 -12.80 20.24
CA GLU A 275 -0.64 -13.67 21.41
C GLU A 275 -2.08 -14.15 21.58
#